data_b2df397588668e9bd92e6212558ced56
#
_entry.id   b2df397588668e9bd92e6212558ced56
#
_cell.length_a   1.000
_cell.length_b   1.000
_cell.length_c   1.000
_cell.angle_alpha   90.00
_cell.angle_beta   90.00
_cell.angle_gamma   90.00
#
_symmetry.space_group_name_H-M   'P 1'
#
loop_
_entity.id
_entity.type
_entity.pdbx_description
1 polymer ?
#
loop_
_entity_poly.entity_id
_entity_poly.type
_entity_poly.pdbx_seq_one_letter_code
_entity_poly.pdbx_strand_id
1 'polypeptide(L)'
;KAGYRVERYDTPATAKRPAVASVSAERGYARETGNLIFHGALVGVLLSVGIGGGLTYTGQTVIVEGDSFVNSLGLGYTSFNPGRFVDTESLPPYSLTLDSFDVSYVPVGEAGQGMAGDFAANLTTREPGQDAKKQTVRVNHPIDMAGDRVYLMGNGYAPTITVRNPAGDVVFREDVEFLPQDTNMTSLGVVKVP
;
A
#
# COMPACT_ATOMS: atom_id res chain seq x y z
N LYS A 1 32.23 -42.63 -21.20
CA LYS A 1 32.23 -41.13 -21.15
C LYS A 1 31.24 -40.75 -20.08
N ALA A 2 31.69 -40.36 -18.91
CA ALA A 2 30.85 -40.14 -17.72
C ALA A 2 30.16 -38.76 -17.70
N GLY A 3 29.77 -38.19 -18.86
CA GLY A 3 29.06 -36.91 -18.95
C GLY A 3 29.88 -35.70 -18.57
N TYR A 4 31.23 -35.79 -18.58
CA TYR A 4 32.12 -34.66 -18.42
C TYR A 4 32.46 -34.04 -19.79
N ARG A 5 32.43 -32.71 -19.88
CA ARG A 5 33.10 -31.96 -20.93
C ARG A 5 34.57 -31.86 -20.54
N VAL A 6 35.48 -32.31 -21.43
CA VAL A 6 36.89 -32.38 -21.16
C VAL A 6 37.62 -31.55 -22.22
N GLU A 7 38.43 -30.60 -21.81
CA GLU A 7 39.33 -29.83 -22.66
C GLU A 7 40.76 -29.99 -22.20
N ARG A 8 41.67 -30.11 -23.18
CA ARG A 8 43.12 -30.24 -22.93
C ARG A 8 43.80 -28.95 -23.41
N TYR A 9 44.70 -28.48 -22.59
CA TYR A 9 45.52 -27.32 -22.89
C TYR A 9 46.98 -27.72 -22.78
N ASP A 10 47.67 -27.74 -23.90
CA ASP A 10 49.10 -28.04 -23.96
C ASP A 10 49.86 -26.73 -24.18
N THR A 11 50.71 -26.38 -23.21
CA THR A 11 51.59 -25.22 -23.33
C THR A 11 52.99 -25.72 -23.67
N PRO A 12 53.58 -25.37 -24.85
CA PRO A 12 54.91 -25.84 -25.24
C PRO A 12 55.98 -25.28 -24.31
N ALA A 13 57.09 -26.05 -24.20
CA ALA A 13 58.24 -25.62 -23.44
C ALA A 13 58.89 -24.37 -24.05
N THR A 14 59.28 -23.44 -23.19
CA THR A 14 60.06 -22.26 -23.56
C THR A 14 61.40 -22.34 -22.85
N ALA A 15 62.42 -21.49 -23.26
CA ALA A 15 63.70 -21.48 -22.63
C ALA A 15 63.73 -21.24 -21.10
N LYS A 16 62.59 -20.79 -20.54
CA LYS A 16 62.42 -20.46 -19.10
C LYS A 16 61.34 -21.30 -18.39
N ARG A 17 60.54 -22.12 -19.12
CA ARG A 17 59.44 -22.89 -18.52
C ARG A 17 59.32 -24.26 -19.23
N PRO A 18 59.17 -25.35 -18.47
CA PRO A 18 58.90 -26.67 -19.05
C PRO A 18 57.55 -26.71 -19.76
N ALA A 19 57.36 -27.69 -20.65
CA ALA A 19 56.04 -27.98 -21.23
C ALA A 19 55.08 -28.38 -20.12
N VAL A 20 53.87 -27.86 -20.17
CA VAL A 20 52.79 -28.18 -19.21
C VAL A 20 51.57 -28.66 -20.01
N ALA A 21 51.09 -29.87 -19.69
CA ALA A 21 49.84 -30.37 -20.15
C ALA A 21 48.80 -30.25 -19.02
N SER A 22 47.69 -29.54 -19.26
CA SER A 22 46.58 -29.43 -18.32
C SER A 22 45.28 -29.95 -18.91
N VAL A 23 44.46 -30.52 -18.08
CA VAL A 23 43.13 -31.03 -18.46
C VAL A 23 42.08 -30.35 -17.57
N SER A 24 41.13 -29.71 -18.21
CA SER A 24 39.90 -29.24 -17.56
C SER A 24 38.78 -30.22 -17.82
N ALA A 25 38.07 -30.64 -16.76
CA ALA A 25 36.93 -31.55 -16.86
C ALA A 25 35.78 -31.00 -16.05
N GLU A 26 34.71 -30.66 -16.73
CA GLU A 26 33.53 -30.02 -16.12
C GLU A 26 32.29 -30.88 -16.30
N ARG A 27 31.43 -30.90 -15.26
CA ARG A 27 30.12 -31.57 -15.28
C ARG A 27 29.10 -30.74 -14.50
N GLY A 28 27.88 -30.69 -15.01
CA GLY A 28 26.75 -30.09 -14.29
C GLY A 28 26.37 -28.70 -14.77
N TYR A 29 26.54 -28.37 -16.04
CA TYR A 29 26.19 -27.09 -16.65
C TYR A 29 24.75 -26.63 -16.36
N ALA A 30 23.79 -27.58 -16.22
CA ALA A 30 22.41 -27.26 -15.86
C ALA A 30 22.32 -26.55 -14.48
N ARG A 31 23.22 -26.88 -13.55
CA ARG A 31 23.30 -26.21 -12.24
C ARG A 31 23.77 -24.76 -12.38
N GLU A 32 24.79 -24.53 -13.20
CA GLU A 32 25.31 -23.17 -13.45
C GLU A 32 24.32 -22.32 -14.21
N THR A 33 23.65 -22.89 -15.21
CA THR A 33 22.55 -22.24 -15.94
C THR A 33 21.42 -21.87 -15.00
N GLY A 34 21.02 -22.79 -14.10
CA GLY A 34 20.01 -22.50 -13.08
C GLY A 34 20.41 -21.37 -12.13
N ASN A 35 21.69 -21.38 -11.69
CA ASN A 35 22.22 -20.31 -10.86
C ASN A 35 22.24 -18.95 -11.57
N LEU A 36 22.60 -18.92 -12.84
CA LEU A 36 22.59 -17.69 -13.65
C LEU A 36 21.18 -17.14 -13.85
N ILE A 37 20.22 -18.02 -14.15
CA ILE A 37 18.78 -17.65 -14.27
C ILE A 37 18.26 -17.08 -12.94
N PHE A 38 18.61 -17.74 -11.83
CA PHE A 38 18.21 -17.28 -10.50
C PHE A 38 18.74 -15.86 -10.18
N HIS A 39 20.02 -15.61 -10.43
CA HIS A 39 20.60 -14.27 -10.21
C HIS A 39 20.03 -13.23 -11.18
N GLY A 40 19.80 -13.61 -12.45
CA GLY A 40 19.13 -12.74 -13.41
C GLY A 40 17.69 -12.38 -12.97
N ALA A 41 16.97 -13.34 -12.43
CA ALA A 41 15.62 -13.11 -11.88
C ALA A 41 15.64 -12.17 -10.66
N LEU A 42 16.63 -12.33 -9.74
CA LEU A 42 16.80 -11.41 -8.61
C LEU A 42 17.05 -9.97 -9.06
N VAL A 43 17.93 -9.78 -10.04
CA VAL A 43 18.18 -8.44 -10.63
C VAL A 43 16.88 -7.90 -11.25
N GLY A 44 16.13 -8.73 -11.97
CA GLY A 44 14.83 -8.36 -12.55
C GLY A 44 13.82 -7.92 -11.49
N VAL A 45 13.72 -8.62 -10.38
CA VAL A 45 12.85 -8.25 -9.24
C VAL A 45 13.30 -6.91 -8.63
N LEU A 46 14.60 -6.71 -8.39
CA LEU A 46 15.11 -5.45 -7.83
C LEU A 46 14.80 -4.26 -8.74
N LEU A 47 15.01 -4.41 -10.05
CA LEU A 47 14.68 -3.37 -11.03
C LEU A 47 13.17 -3.09 -11.05
N SER A 48 12.33 -4.12 -11.04
CA SER A 48 10.87 -3.97 -11.05
C SER A 48 10.35 -3.27 -9.80
N VAL A 49 10.88 -3.60 -8.62
CA VAL A 49 10.52 -2.94 -7.35
C VAL A 49 11.00 -1.48 -7.35
N GLY A 50 12.24 -1.23 -7.79
CA GLY A 50 12.79 0.13 -7.84
C GLY A 50 12.04 1.05 -8.79
N ILE A 51 11.72 0.56 -9.98
CA ILE A 51 10.95 1.33 -10.98
C ILE A 51 9.49 1.50 -10.51
N GLY A 52 8.86 0.39 -10.08
CA GLY A 52 7.46 0.41 -9.64
C GLY A 52 7.25 1.36 -8.46
N GLY A 53 8.09 1.27 -7.41
CA GLY A 53 8.01 2.18 -6.27
C GLY A 53 8.33 3.64 -6.62
N GLY A 54 9.12 3.87 -7.67
CA GLY A 54 9.40 5.22 -8.18
C GLY A 54 8.24 5.86 -8.95
N LEU A 55 7.36 5.05 -9.55
CA LEU A 55 6.25 5.51 -10.40
C LEU A 55 4.89 5.52 -9.68
N THR A 56 4.83 5.05 -8.44
CA THR A 56 3.58 5.01 -7.66
C THR A 56 3.62 5.96 -6.48
N TYR A 57 2.47 6.31 -5.94
CA TYR A 57 2.35 7.04 -4.69
C TYR A 57 1.43 6.32 -3.71
N THR A 58 1.54 6.66 -2.44
CA THR A 58 0.65 6.20 -1.39
C THR A 58 0.16 7.40 -0.59
N GLY A 59 -1.14 7.56 -0.51
CA GLY A 59 -1.80 8.58 0.29
C GLY A 59 -2.71 7.96 1.33
N GLN A 60 -2.83 8.61 2.49
CA GLN A 60 -3.74 8.23 3.55
C GLN A 60 -4.52 9.45 4.03
N THR A 61 -5.78 9.25 4.32
CA THR A 61 -6.65 10.27 4.89
C THR A 61 -7.70 9.65 5.80
N VAL A 62 -8.24 10.45 6.70
CA VAL A 62 -9.43 10.12 7.49
C VAL A 62 -10.61 10.84 6.86
N ILE A 63 -11.74 10.17 6.71
CA ILE A 63 -12.98 10.74 6.20
C ILE A 63 -14.08 10.45 7.22
N VAL A 64 -14.72 11.49 7.73
CA VAL A 64 -15.88 11.37 8.60
C VAL A 64 -17.15 11.13 7.76
N GLU A 65 -18.15 10.45 8.30
CA GLU A 65 -19.42 10.25 7.60
C GLU A 65 -20.05 11.60 7.20
N GLY A 66 -20.43 11.72 5.94
CA GLY A 66 -20.91 12.94 5.32
C GLY A 66 -19.83 13.79 4.64
N ASP A 67 -18.57 13.61 4.99
CA ASP A 67 -17.45 14.37 4.42
C ASP A 67 -16.95 13.79 3.09
N SER A 68 -16.21 14.62 2.38
CA SER A 68 -15.67 14.27 1.07
C SER A 68 -14.15 14.45 1.03
N PHE A 69 -13.50 13.51 0.37
CA PHE A 69 -12.10 13.57 -0.02
C PHE A 69 -12.01 13.91 -1.51
N VAL A 70 -11.04 14.76 -1.86
CA VAL A 70 -10.65 15.06 -3.24
C VAL A 70 -9.20 14.68 -3.42
N ASN A 71 -8.88 13.93 -4.49
CA ASN A 71 -7.51 13.54 -4.79
C ASN A 71 -6.68 14.74 -5.23
N SER A 72 -6.20 15.51 -4.25
CA SER A 72 -5.32 16.66 -4.45
C SER A 72 -4.43 16.86 -3.23
N LEU A 73 -3.20 17.34 -3.43
CA LEU A 73 -2.25 17.56 -2.32
C LEU A 73 -2.69 18.64 -1.33
N GLY A 74 -3.44 19.65 -1.78
CA GLY A 74 -3.75 20.83 -0.98
C GLY A 74 -4.78 20.60 0.13
N LEU A 75 -5.67 19.59 0.00
CA LEU A 75 -6.87 19.48 0.85
C LEU A 75 -7.23 18.03 1.24
N GLY A 76 -6.52 17.04 0.74
CA GLY A 76 -7.02 15.66 0.81
C GLY A 76 -6.28 14.71 1.75
N TYR A 77 -4.98 14.85 1.92
CA TYR A 77 -4.16 13.82 2.54
C TYR A 77 -3.67 14.19 3.94
N THR A 78 -3.82 13.27 4.89
CA THR A 78 -3.15 13.32 6.20
C THR A 78 -1.68 12.90 6.07
N SER A 79 -1.40 11.95 5.20
CA SER A 79 -0.06 11.50 4.86
C SER A 79 0.03 11.21 3.37
N PHE A 80 1.10 11.69 2.71
CA PHE A 80 1.33 11.48 1.29
C PHE A 80 2.80 11.16 1.02
N ASN A 81 3.04 10.03 0.37
CA ASN A 81 4.38 9.54 0.05
C ASN A 81 4.46 9.26 -1.47
N PRO A 82 4.91 10.23 -2.26
CA PRO A 82 5.10 10.04 -3.69
C PRO A 82 6.38 9.27 -3.99
N GLY A 83 6.35 8.41 -5.00
CA GLY A 83 7.54 7.87 -5.63
C GLY A 83 8.34 8.97 -6.33
N ARG A 84 9.62 8.72 -6.57
CA ARG A 84 10.58 9.71 -7.10
C ARG A 84 10.17 10.33 -8.44
N PHE A 85 9.42 9.60 -9.25
CA PHE A 85 9.03 9.99 -10.61
C PHE A 85 7.56 10.38 -10.72
N VAL A 86 6.85 10.48 -9.59
CA VAL A 86 5.45 10.89 -9.56
C VAL A 86 5.36 12.39 -9.73
N ASP A 87 4.55 12.82 -10.71
CA ASP A 87 4.17 14.22 -10.83
C ASP A 87 3.01 14.51 -9.87
N THR A 88 3.34 15.22 -8.80
CA THR A 88 2.39 15.52 -7.72
C THR A 88 1.40 16.63 -8.06
N GLU A 89 1.61 17.36 -9.17
CA GLU A 89 0.69 18.40 -9.64
C GLU A 89 -0.40 17.84 -10.55
N SER A 90 -0.20 16.61 -11.08
CA SER A 90 -1.13 15.95 -12.00
C SER A 90 -1.68 14.64 -11.47
N LEU A 91 -2.14 14.62 -10.21
CA LEU A 91 -2.81 13.45 -9.64
C LEU A 91 -4.12 13.15 -10.39
N PRO A 92 -4.50 11.86 -10.54
CA PRO A 92 -5.77 11.48 -11.17
C PRO A 92 -6.96 12.15 -10.46
N PRO A 93 -7.77 12.95 -11.16
CA PRO A 93 -8.84 13.70 -10.53
C PRO A 93 -10.03 12.80 -10.18
N TYR A 94 -10.35 12.65 -8.91
CA TYR A 94 -11.57 12.01 -8.41
C TYR A 94 -11.93 12.53 -7.02
N SER A 95 -13.16 12.27 -6.60
CA SER A 95 -13.61 12.52 -5.23
C SER A 95 -14.38 11.34 -4.66
N LEU A 96 -14.32 11.21 -3.34
CA LEU A 96 -15.02 10.21 -2.55
C LEU A 96 -15.80 10.91 -1.46
N THR A 97 -17.09 10.59 -1.29
CA THR A 97 -17.88 11.03 -0.14
C THR A 97 -18.21 9.79 0.67
N LEU A 98 -17.93 9.79 1.97
CA LEU A 98 -18.34 8.71 2.86
C LEU A 98 -19.79 8.90 3.24
N ASP A 99 -20.68 8.10 2.67
CA ASP A 99 -22.12 8.17 2.95
C ASP A 99 -22.46 7.52 4.29
N SER A 100 -21.88 6.35 4.58
CA SER A 100 -22.00 5.65 5.86
C SER A 100 -20.85 4.65 6.07
N PHE A 101 -20.59 4.31 7.31
CA PHE A 101 -19.64 3.29 7.71
C PHE A 101 -20.30 2.23 8.58
N ASP A 102 -20.39 1.02 8.07
CA ASP A 102 -21.05 -0.09 8.76
C ASP A 102 -20.00 -1.01 9.40
N VAL A 103 -20.22 -1.33 10.68
CA VAL A 103 -19.44 -2.32 11.41
C VAL A 103 -20.35 -3.44 11.89
N SER A 104 -20.05 -4.67 11.52
CA SER A 104 -20.69 -5.84 12.09
C SER A 104 -19.84 -6.45 13.20
N TYR A 105 -20.47 -6.94 14.23
CA TYR A 105 -19.80 -7.61 15.36
C TYR A 105 -20.27 -9.05 15.45
N VAL A 106 -19.37 -9.94 15.89
CA VAL A 106 -19.73 -11.35 16.13
C VAL A 106 -20.82 -11.42 17.21
N PRO A 107 -21.96 -12.10 16.92
CA PRO A 107 -23.11 -12.17 17.82
C PRO A 107 -22.76 -12.78 19.19
N VAL A 108 -23.61 -12.45 20.18
CA VAL A 108 -23.54 -13.05 21.52
C VAL A 108 -23.77 -14.56 21.42
N GLY A 109 -22.88 -15.35 22.02
CA GLY A 109 -22.97 -16.81 22.04
C GLY A 109 -22.13 -17.52 20.96
N GLU A 110 -21.51 -16.79 20.06
CA GLU A 110 -20.57 -17.34 19.08
C GLU A 110 -19.10 -17.19 19.53
N ALA A 111 -18.21 -18.03 18.98
CA ALA A 111 -16.78 -17.92 19.27
C ALA A 111 -16.24 -16.59 18.71
N GLY A 112 -15.59 -15.79 19.58
CA GLY A 112 -15.12 -14.43 19.24
C GLY A 112 -16.16 -13.34 19.45
N GLN A 113 -17.19 -13.60 20.26
CA GLN A 113 -18.23 -12.62 20.60
C GLN A 113 -17.68 -11.23 20.88
N GLY A 114 -18.27 -10.23 20.22
CA GLY A 114 -17.89 -8.82 20.36
C GLY A 114 -16.67 -8.41 19.51
N MET A 115 -16.02 -9.34 18.82
CA MET A 115 -15.01 -8.98 17.81
C MET A 115 -15.68 -8.39 16.57
N ALA A 116 -15.03 -7.42 15.94
CA ALA A 116 -15.48 -6.90 14.67
C ALA A 116 -15.37 -8.00 13.61
N GLY A 117 -16.48 -8.28 12.94
CA GLY A 117 -16.58 -9.30 11.89
C GLY A 117 -16.34 -8.74 10.49
N ASP A 118 -16.95 -7.61 10.17
CA ASP A 118 -16.82 -6.96 8.87
C ASP A 118 -16.91 -5.44 8.99
N PHE A 119 -16.24 -4.76 8.06
CA PHE A 119 -16.23 -3.32 7.93
C PHE A 119 -16.61 -2.95 6.49
N ALA A 120 -17.54 -2.02 6.32
CA ALA A 120 -17.99 -1.55 5.02
C ALA A 120 -18.10 -0.02 4.99
N ALA A 121 -17.28 0.62 4.17
CA ALA A 121 -17.40 2.04 3.85
C ALA A 121 -18.26 2.19 2.59
N ASN A 122 -19.45 2.77 2.71
CA ASN A 122 -20.33 3.08 1.60
C ASN A 122 -20.02 4.46 1.08
N LEU A 123 -19.63 4.53 -0.18
CA LEU A 123 -19.09 5.75 -0.80
C LEU A 123 -19.95 6.19 -1.98
N THR A 124 -20.07 7.50 -2.13
CA THR A 124 -20.41 8.13 -3.40
C THR A 124 -19.11 8.58 -4.07
N THR A 125 -18.80 8.00 -5.23
CA THR A 125 -17.57 8.29 -5.98
C THR A 125 -17.89 9.13 -7.21
N ARG A 126 -16.96 10.03 -7.59
CA ARG A 126 -17.08 10.86 -8.79
C ARG A 126 -15.75 10.96 -9.51
N GLU A 127 -15.80 10.78 -10.83
CA GLU A 127 -14.69 11.05 -11.75
C GLU A 127 -15.12 12.12 -12.76
N PRO A 128 -14.23 12.93 -13.32
CA PRO A 128 -14.58 13.96 -14.27
C PRO A 128 -15.32 13.39 -15.50
N GLY A 129 -16.43 14.03 -15.85
CA GLY A 129 -17.24 13.61 -17.00
C GLY A 129 -18.05 12.33 -16.83
N GLN A 130 -18.06 11.74 -15.63
CA GLN A 130 -18.89 10.58 -15.29
C GLN A 130 -19.97 10.92 -14.25
N ASP A 131 -21.06 10.18 -14.28
CA ASP A 131 -22.09 10.25 -13.24
C ASP A 131 -21.54 9.71 -11.91
N ALA A 132 -22.07 10.22 -10.80
CA ALA A 132 -21.74 9.71 -9.47
C ALA A 132 -22.15 8.23 -9.34
N LYS A 133 -21.27 7.43 -8.74
CA LYS A 133 -21.52 6.00 -8.51
C LYS A 133 -21.55 5.70 -7.01
N LYS A 134 -22.41 4.79 -6.60
CA LYS A 134 -22.39 4.22 -5.26
C LYS A 134 -21.49 3.00 -5.27
N GLN A 135 -20.50 2.96 -4.38
CA GLN A 135 -19.55 1.85 -4.23
C GLN A 135 -19.35 1.54 -2.75
N THR A 136 -18.99 0.30 -2.45
CA THR A 136 -18.66 -0.12 -1.07
C THR A 136 -17.24 -0.66 -1.04
N VAL A 137 -16.42 -0.09 -0.17
CA VAL A 137 -15.06 -0.57 0.12
C VAL A 137 -15.11 -1.41 1.39
N ARG A 138 -14.53 -2.60 1.35
CA ARG A 138 -14.39 -3.50 2.50
C ARG A 138 -12.94 -3.88 2.72
N VAL A 139 -12.65 -4.46 3.86
CA VAL A 139 -11.32 -5.04 4.12
C VAL A 139 -11.00 -6.07 3.03
N ASN A 140 -9.82 -5.95 2.41
CA ASN A 140 -9.37 -6.78 1.27
C ASN A 140 -10.22 -6.68 -0.03
N HIS A 141 -11.20 -5.76 -0.08
CA HIS A 141 -12.00 -5.49 -1.28
C HIS A 141 -11.91 -3.99 -1.62
N PRO A 142 -10.79 -3.56 -2.21
CA PRO A 142 -10.61 -2.17 -2.64
C PRO A 142 -11.48 -1.85 -3.85
N ILE A 143 -11.61 -0.55 -4.14
CA ILE A 143 -12.18 -0.06 -5.40
C ILE A 143 -11.09 0.61 -6.24
N ASP A 144 -11.28 0.60 -7.56
CA ASP A 144 -10.41 1.29 -8.51
C ASP A 144 -11.03 2.64 -8.89
N MET A 145 -10.23 3.73 -8.83
CA MET A 145 -10.63 5.11 -9.09
C MET A 145 -9.61 5.79 -9.99
N ALA A 146 -9.96 6.07 -11.23
CA ALA A 146 -9.09 6.79 -12.17
C ALA A 146 -7.65 6.23 -12.29
N GLY A 147 -7.47 4.92 -12.08
CA GLY A 147 -6.17 4.24 -12.08
C GLY A 147 -5.54 4.04 -10.70
N ASP A 148 -6.05 4.68 -9.67
CA ASP A 148 -5.66 4.46 -8.28
C ASP A 148 -6.50 3.35 -7.65
N ARG A 149 -5.95 2.73 -6.61
CA ARG A 149 -6.65 1.72 -5.82
C ARG A 149 -6.88 2.21 -4.40
N VAL A 150 -8.16 2.31 -4.02
CA VAL A 150 -8.59 2.80 -2.70
C VAL A 150 -8.90 1.64 -1.78
N TYR A 151 -8.23 1.62 -0.63
CA TYR A 151 -8.34 0.60 0.40
C TYR A 151 -8.94 1.14 1.67
N LEU A 152 -9.74 0.33 2.36
CA LEU A 152 -10.14 0.57 3.74
C LEU A 152 -9.04 0.07 4.68
N MET A 153 -8.39 1.01 5.39
CA MET A 153 -7.25 0.71 6.27
C MET A 153 -7.65 0.53 7.73
N GLY A 154 -8.74 1.16 8.15
CA GLY A 154 -9.20 1.11 9.53
C GLY A 154 -10.43 1.97 9.74
N ASN A 155 -10.90 2.03 10.98
CA ASN A 155 -12.01 2.86 11.42
C ASN A 155 -11.64 3.61 12.71
N GLY A 156 -12.44 4.60 13.07
CA GLY A 156 -12.32 5.40 14.28
C GLY A 156 -13.68 5.91 14.70
N TYR A 157 -13.68 6.87 15.62
CA TYR A 157 -14.88 7.56 16.08
C TYR A 157 -14.78 9.05 15.70
N ALA A 158 -15.90 9.65 15.35
CA ALA A 158 -16.02 11.08 15.16
C ALA A 158 -17.24 11.61 15.97
N PRO A 159 -17.13 11.70 17.31
CA PRO A 159 -18.21 12.22 18.12
C PRO A 159 -18.42 13.71 17.86
N THR A 160 -19.66 14.14 17.75
CA THR A 160 -20.01 15.56 17.71
C THR A 160 -19.74 16.21 19.07
N ILE A 161 -18.72 17.02 19.17
CA ILE A 161 -18.34 17.76 20.38
C ILE A 161 -19.03 19.11 20.36
N THR A 162 -19.80 19.41 21.43
CA THR A 162 -20.44 20.72 21.60
C THR A 162 -19.90 21.41 22.83
N VAL A 163 -19.31 22.59 22.67
CA VAL A 163 -18.85 23.43 23.76
C VAL A 163 -19.74 24.64 23.90
N ARG A 164 -20.14 24.96 25.13
CA ARG A 164 -20.97 26.14 25.47
C ARG A 164 -20.21 27.08 26.38
N ASN A 165 -20.45 28.38 26.22
CA ASN A 165 -19.97 29.40 27.14
C ASN A 165 -20.80 29.40 28.46
N PRO A 166 -20.38 30.17 29.50
CA PRO A 166 -21.14 30.27 30.74
C PRO A 166 -22.58 30.84 30.58
N ALA A 167 -22.84 31.55 29.49
CA ALA A 167 -24.19 32.04 29.17
C ALA A 167 -25.10 30.98 28.51
N GLY A 168 -24.53 29.82 28.17
CA GLY A 168 -25.25 28.72 27.53
C GLY A 168 -25.18 28.70 26.00
N ASP A 169 -24.54 29.68 25.37
CA ASP A 169 -24.41 29.75 23.92
C ASP A 169 -23.42 28.71 23.41
N VAL A 170 -23.70 28.11 22.26
CA VAL A 170 -22.78 27.17 21.59
C VAL A 170 -21.64 27.97 20.94
N VAL A 171 -20.42 27.75 21.41
CA VAL A 171 -19.20 28.38 20.86
C VAL A 171 -18.42 27.45 19.94
N PHE A 172 -18.69 26.13 20.00
CA PHE A 172 -18.08 25.13 19.14
C PHE A 172 -19.03 23.95 18.98
N ARG A 173 -19.20 23.44 17.78
CA ARG A 173 -19.92 22.20 17.50
C ARG A 173 -19.41 21.60 16.20
N GLU A 174 -18.60 20.57 16.32
CA GLU A 174 -18.02 19.85 15.17
C GLU A 174 -17.87 18.38 15.48
N ASP A 175 -17.80 17.56 14.44
CA ASP A 175 -17.42 16.16 14.53
C ASP A 175 -15.91 16.07 14.58
N VAL A 176 -15.38 15.54 15.69
CA VAL A 176 -13.96 15.51 15.98
C VAL A 176 -13.43 14.09 15.81
N GLU A 177 -12.42 13.93 14.97
CA GLU A 177 -11.78 12.65 14.72
C GLU A 177 -11.04 12.14 15.96
N PHE A 178 -11.38 10.91 16.37
CA PHE A 178 -10.71 10.17 17.42
C PHE A 178 -10.14 8.89 16.83
N LEU A 179 -8.82 8.83 16.73
CA LEU A 179 -8.10 7.72 16.12
C LEU A 179 -7.71 6.67 17.15
N PRO A 180 -8.00 5.39 16.90
CA PRO A 180 -7.65 4.29 17.78
C PRO A 180 -6.14 4.18 17.98
N GLN A 181 -5.74 3.95 19.23
CA GLN A 181 -4.35 3.77 19.64
C GLN A 181 -4.03 2.29 19.94
N ASP A 182 -5.07 1.50 20.18
CA ASP A 182 -4.95 0.07 20.51
C ASP A 182 -6.13 -0.75 19.96
N THR A 183 -6.04 -2.06 20.12
CA THR A 183 -7.06 -3.03 19.67
C THR A 183 -8.38 -2.94 20.45
N ASN A 184 -8.40 -2.26 21.60
CA ASN A 184 -9.60 -2.02 22.40
C ASN A 184 -10.32 -0.73 21.98
N MET A 185 -9.89 -0.10 20.90
CA MET A 185 -10.44 1.17 20.39
C MET A 185 -10.27 2.35 21.37
N THR A 186 -9.28 2.29 22.28
CA THR A 186 -8.89 3.48 23.05
C THR A 186 -8.43 4.53 22.07
N SER A 187 -9.14 5.66 21.99
CA SER A 187 -8.98 6.61 20.89
C SER A 187 -8.54 7.98 21.40
N LEU A 188 -7.68 8.64 20.64
CA LEU A 188 -7.19 9.99 20.92
C LEU A 188 -7.69 10.94 19.85
N GLY A 189 -8.26 12.08 20.25
CA GLY A 189 -8.65 13.19 19.40
C GLY A 189 -8.21 14.53 19.99
N VAL A 190 -8.12 15.55 19.16
CA VAL A 190 -7.75 16.92 19.59
C VAL A 190 -8.89 17.87 19.28
N VAL A 191 -9.46 18.48 20.32
CA VAL A 191 -10.50 19.49 20.19
C VAL A 191 -9.84 20.87 20.31
N LYS A 192 -9.99 21.69 19.28
CA LYS A 192 -9.53 23.09 19.27
C LYS A 192 -10.76 24.00 19.33
N VAL A 193 -10.98 24.61 20.46
CA VAL A 193 -12.09 25.58 20.63
C VAL A 193 -11.51 26.96 20.41
N PRO A 194 -12.08 27.81 19.50
CA PRO A 194 -11.60 29.17 19.19
C PRO A 194 -11.75 30.12 20.37
#